data_44685cbe81a5300687f89fdd6e291a6a
#
_entry.id   44685cbe81a5300687f89fdd6e291a6a
#
_cell.length_a   1.000
_cell.length_b   1.000
_cell.length_c   1.000
_cell.angle_alpha   90.00
_cell.angle_beta   90.00
_cell.angle_gamma   90.00
#
_symmetry.space_group_name_H-M   'P 1'
#
loop_
_entity.id
_entity.type
_entity.pdbx_description
1 polymer ?
#
loop_
_entity_poly.entity_id
_entity_poly.type
_entity_poly.pdbx_seq_one_letter_code
_entity_poly.pdbx_strand_id
1 'polypeptide(L)'
;MGKQLLEAAQFRIELEEGLHIDGDVRTFRDGIAKPALIIGHGFRGHKDWGFWPDIAGRFAERGFYAVSFNFSRIAAAAADPHGSRAAEASTVSREIADWEAVADVLLHKDLPLAASEADTSRLSLLGHSRAGTTGILFAAGQPAVQALIVWNGGGSPNRPVAEDGRALSLREQAIIGDLDRNADRFDVKRAFAGLSIPALVLQGEQDNARLLEHNRELRKTASWQNFGYIPGADHAFGASEPYEGATAELEQAFEASASFLRFALPKA
;
A
#
# COMPACT_ATOMS: atom_id res chain seq x y z
N MET A 1 34.01 3.13 -14.28
CA MET A 1 32.91 2.84 -13.32
C MET A 1 31.89 1.98 -14.03
N GLY A 2 31.71 0.71 -13.62
CA GLY A 2 30.68 -0.16 -14.17
C GLY A 2 29.30 0.45 -13.91
N LYS A 3 28.39 0.34 -14.88
CA LYS A 3 27.00 0.77 -14.72
C LYS A 3 26.39 -0.12 -13.63
N GLN A 4 26.04 0.45 -12.48
CA GLN A 4 25.31 -0.29 -11.45
C GLN A 4 23.97 -0.74 -12.05
N LEU A 5 23.65 -2.02 -11.90
CA LEU A 5 22.38 -2.58 -12.38
C LEU A 5 21.37 -2.58 -11.25
N LEU A 6 20.16 -2.21 -11.58
CA LEU A 6 19.02 -2.43 -10.70
C LEU A 6 18.81 -3.95 -10.55
N GLU A 7 18.80 -4.43 -9.32
CA GLU A 7 18.58 -5.84 -9.01
C GLU A 7 17.17 -6.02 -8.44
N ALA A 8 16.60 -7.20 -8.66
CA ALA A 8 15.33 -7.62 -8.10
C ALA A 8 15.44 -9.04 -7.54
N ALA A 9 14.79 -9.30 -6.42
CA ALA A 9 14.68 -10.62 -5.83
C ALA A 9 13.30 -10.84 -5.25
N GLN A 10 12.77 -12.04 -5.45
CA GLN A 10 11.49 -12.46 -4.87
C GLN A 10 11.68 -12.97 -3.45
N PHE A 11 10.67 -12.79 -2.61
CA PHE A 11 10.61 -13.38 -1.28
C PHE A 11 9.23 -13.95 -0.99
N ARG A 12 9.17 -14.84 -0.02
CA ARG A 12 7.92 -15.35 0.54
C ARG A 12 7.98 -15.31 2.05
N ILE A 13 6.89 -14.86 2.66
CA ILE A 13 6.67 -14.92 4.11
C ILE A 13 5.58 -15.95 4.34
N GLU A 14 5.94 -17.04 5.01
CA GLU A 14 4.95 -18.03 5.46
C GLU A 14 4.22 -17.48 6.69
N LEU A 15 2.91 -17.54 6.65
CA LEU A 15 2.02 -17.10 7.71
C LEU A 15 1.34 -18.31 8.34
N GLU A 16 0.58 -18.05 9.41
CA GLU A 16 -0.25 -19.09 10.02
C GLU A 16 -1.27 -19.67 9.04
N GLU A 17 -1.70 -20.90 9.29
CA GLU A 17 -2.76 -21.58 8.55
C GLU A 17 -2.52 -21.80 7.04
N GLY A 18 -1.26 -21.80 6.61
CA GLY A 18 -0.87 -21.99 5.21
C GLY A 18 -1.17 -20.79 4.30
N LEU A 19 -1.40 -19.63 4.87
CA LEU A 19 -1.33 -18.36 4.15
C LEU A 19 0.12 -17.97 3.91
N HIS A 20 0.36 -17.22 2.86
CA HIS A 20 1.68 -16.63 2.59
C HIS A 20 1.56 -15.28 1.91
N ILE A 21 2.63 -14.52 2.00
CA ILE A 21 2.82 -13.26 1.29
C ILE A 21 3.98 -13.46 0.31
N ASP A 22 3.71 -13.27 -0.98
CA ASP A 22 4.76 -13.17 -1.99
C ASP A 22 5.10 -11.71 -2.23
N GLY A 23 6.38 -11.39 -2.36
CA GLY A 23 6.84 -10.04 -2.61
C GLY A 23 8.10 -9.97 -3.45
N ASP A 24 8.45 -8.74 -3.84
CA ASP A 24 9.67 -8.41 -4.55
C ASP A 24 10.43 -7.29 -3.84
N VAL A 25 11.73 -7.41 -3.80
CA VAL A 25 12.65 -6.32 -3.48
C VAL A 25 13.28 -5.81 -4.77
N ARG A 26 13.37 -4.48 -4.92
CA ARG A 26 14.13 -3.83 -5.99
C ARG A 26 15.05 -2.78 -5.38
N THR A 27 16.34 -2.84 -5.72
CA THR A 27 17.34 -1.88 -5.24
C THR A 27 18.63 -1.96 -6.05
N PHE A 28 19.51 -0.98 -5.92
CA PHE A 28 20.92 -1.12 -6.33
C PHE A 28 21.71 -1.76 -5.20
N ARG A 29 22.52 -2.77 -5.51
CA ARG A 29 23.49 -3.35 -4.58
C ARG A 29 24.81 -2.60 -4.70
N ASP A 30 25.00 -1.58 -3.88
CA ASP A 30 26.16 -0.66 -3.96
C ASP A 30 26.81 -0.37 -2.60
N GLY A 31 26.35 -1.03 -1.53
CA GLY A 31 26.84 -0.82 -0.16
C GLY A 31 26.32 0.46 0.51
N ILE A 32 25.44 1.23 -0.16
CA ILE A 32 24.90 2.48 0.37
C ILE A 32 23.54 2.21 1.05
N ALA A 33 23.36 2.72 2.26
CA ALA A 33 22.10 2.64 2.96
C ALA A 33 21.03 3.50 2.26
N LYS A 34 19.86 2.91 1.97
CA LYS A 34 18.76 3.52 1.22
C LYS A 34 17.49 3.56 2.06
N PRO A 35 16.73 4.67 2.03
CA PRO A 35 15.43 4.70 2.68
C PRO A 35 14.54 3.58 2.15
N ALA A 36 13.82 2.92 3.05
CA ALA A 36 12.95 1.81 2.69
C ALA A 36 11.54 2.31 2.31
N LEU A 37 10.96 1.71 1.28
CA LEU A 37 9.60 1.97 0.84
C LEU A 37 8.84 0.65 0.67
N ILE A 38 7.77 0.45 1.43
CA ILE A 38 6.84 -0.68 1.23
C ILE A 38 5.66 -0.20 0.40
N ILE A 39 5.33 -0.95 -0.66
CA ILE A 39 4.28 -0.63 -1.64
C ILE A 39 3.17 -1.67 -1.57
N GLY A 40 1.95 -1.22 -1.25
CA GLY A 40 0.75 -2.03 -1.18
C GLY A 40 -0.25 -1.70 -2.29
N HIS A 41 -0.69 -2.74 -3.01
CA HIS A 41 -1.67 -2.62 -4.11
C HIS A 41 -3.12 -2.59 -3.62
N GLY A 42 -4.05 -2.09 -4.46
CA GLY A 42 -5.47 -2.07 -4.18
C GLY A 42 -6.13 -3.46 -4.10
N PHE A 43 -7.39 -3.51 -3.63
CA PHE A 43 -8.09 -4.76 -3.32
C PHE A 43 -8.24 -5.70 -4.52
N ARG A 44 -8.47 -5.17 -5.72
CA ARG A 44 -8.63 -5.94 -6.97
C ARG A 44 -7.32 -6.18 -7.71
N GLY A 45 -6.21 -5.62 -7.24
CA GLY A 45 -4.89 -5.75 -7.85
C GLY A 45 -4.03 -6.82 -7.19
N HIS A 46 -2.82 -6.94 -7.70
CA HIS A 46 -1.71 -7.70 -7.14
C HIS A 46 -0.41 -6.94 -7.42
N LYS A 47 0.70 -7.33 -6.79
CA LYS A 47 2.00 -6.65 -6.91
C LYS A 47 2.55 -6.52 -8.33
N ASP A 48 2.11 -7.39 -9.24
CA ASP A 48 2.54 -7.41 -10.65
C ASP A 48 1.50 -6.82 -11.60
N TRP A 49 0.37 -6.27 -11.06
CA TRP A 49 -0.66 -5.66 -11.89
C TRP A 49 -0.19 -4.33 -12.47
N GLY A 50 -0.33 -4.18 -13.79
CA GLY A 50 -0.13 -2.94 -14.53
C GLY A 50 1.19 -2.26 -14.17
N PHE A 51 1.11 -1.10 -13.58
CA PHE A 51 2.24 -0.21 -13.32
C PHE A 51 3.10 -0.56 -12.08
N TRP A 52 2.69 -1.50 -11.21
CA TRP A 52 3.40 -1.70 -9.94
C TRP A 52 4.86 -2.12 -10.09
N PRO A 53 5.22 -3.05 -11.02
CA PRO A 53 6.63 -3.39 -11.24
C PRO A 53 7.48 -2.21 -11.70
N ASP A 54 6.92 -1.35 -12.57
CA ASP A 54 7.57 -0.14 -13.05
C ASP A 54 7.75 0.88 -11.92
N ILE A 55 6.69 1.17 -11.17
CA ILE A 55 6.74 2.11 -10.03
C ILE A 55 7.75 1.68 -8.99
N ALA A 56 7.79 0.39 -8.61
CA ALA A 56 8.78 -0.13 -7.67
C ALA A 56 10.22 0.00 -8.21
N GLY A 57 10.43 -0.28 -9.49
CA GLY A 57 11.71 -0.09 -10.19
C GLY A 57 12.16 1.37 -10.18
N ARG A 58 11.26 2.28 -10.52
CA ARG A 58 11.53 3.72 -10.55
C ARG A 58 11.84 4.30 -9.17
N PHE A 59 11.18 3.85 -8.10
CA PHE A 59 11.57 4.24 -6.74
C PHE A 59 12.97 3.72 -6.40
N ALA A 60 13.30 2.50 -6.80
CA ALA A 60 14.66 1.98 -6.62
C ALA A 60 15.69 2.79 -7.41
N GLU A 61 15.38 3.23 -8.63
CA GLU A 61 16.21 4.14 -9.44
C GLU A 61 16.39 5.53 -8.79
N ARG A 62 15.42 5.94 -7.94
CA ARG A 62 15.52 7.15 -7.12
C ARG A 62 16.26 6.93 -5.80
N GLY A 63 16.88 5.77 -5.62
CA GLY A 63 17.71 5.44 -4.46
C GLY A 63 16.92 4.90 -3.25
N PHE A 64 15.75 4.31 -3.46
CA PHE A 64 14.99 3.60 -2.42
C PHE A 64 15.31 2.10 -2.41
N TYR A 65 15.16 1.49 -1.25
CA TYR A 65 15.02 0.06 -1.09
C TYR A 65 13.51 -0.24 -1.19
N ALA A 66 13.05 -0.59 -2.40
CA ALA A 66 11.63 -0.73 -2.71
C ALA A 66 11.17 -2.17 -2.51
N VAL A 67 10.12 -2.36 -1.69
CA VAL A 67 9.50 -3.64 -1.38
C VAL A 67 8.05 -3.59 -1.83
N SER A 68 7.67 -4.44 -2.79
CA SER A 68 6.27 -4.63 -3.20
C SER A 68 5.80 -6.01 -2.84
N PHE A 69 4.54 -6.18 -2.45
CA PHE A 69 4.05 -7.47 -1.97
C PHE A 69 2.59 -7.71 -2.35
N ASN A 70 2.20 -8.98 -2.39
CA ASN A 70 0.82 -9.43 -2.48
C ASN A 70 0.24 -9.59 -1.07
N PHE A 71 -0.89 -8.95 -0.79
CA PHE A 71 -1.65 -9.30 0.41
C PHE A 71 -1.99 -10.80 0.42
N SER A 72 -1.98 -11.43 1.59
CA SER A 72 -2.18 -12.88 1.75
C SER A 72 -3.49 -13.39 1.14
N ARG A 73 -4.49 -12.52 0.95
CA ARG A 73 -5.74 -12.83 0.24
C ARG A 73 -5.52 -13.31 -1.20
N ILE A 74 -4.42 -12.91 -1.85
CA ILE A 74 -4.12 -13.35 -3.23
C ILE A 74 -3.80 -14.86 -3.22
N ALA A 75 -2.93 -15.30 -2.31
CA ALA A 75 -2.62 -16.72 -2.14
C ALA A 75 -3.83 -17.54 -1.68
N ALA A 76 -4.60 -17.01 -0.72
CA ALA A 76 -5.81 -17.65 -0.24
C ALA A 76 -6.85 -17.84 -1.35
N ALA A 77 -7.07 -16.82 -2.18
CA ALA A 77 -8.02 -16.88 -3.28
C ALA A 77 -7.54 -17.81 -4.42
N ALA A 78 -6.23 -17.93 -4.63
CA ALA A 78 -5.67 -18.87 -5.60
C ALA A 78 -5.85 -20.34 -5.16
N ALA A 79 -5.80 -20.59 -3.84
CA ALA A 79 -6.00 -21.94 -3.29
C ALA A 79 -7.49 -22.33 -3.26
N ASP A 80 -8.37 -21.48 -2.74
CA ASP A 80 -9.82 -21.69 -2.70
C ASP A 80 -10.54 -20.31 -2.64
N PRO A 81 -11.00 -19.78 -3.79
CA PRO A 81 -11.56 -18.44 -3.87
C PRO A 81 -12.89 -18.24 -3.10
N HIS A 82 -13.56 -19.33 -2.75
CA HIS A 82 -14.86 -19.32 -2.06
C HIS A 82 -14.80 -19.86 -0.64
N GLY A 83 -13.64 -20.32 -0.20
CA GLY A 83 -13.44 -20.90 1.14
C GLY A 83 -13.38 -19.86 2.26
N SER A 84 -13.49 -20.35 3.49
CA SER A 84 -13.43 -19.53 4.71
C SER A 84 -12.10 -18.80 4.82
N ARG A 85 -11.01 -19.43 4.45
CA ARG A 85 -9.65 -18.83 4.49
C ARG A 85 -9.53 -17.62 3.56
N ALA A 86 -10.04 -17.71 2.31
CA ALA A 86 -10.08 -16.58 1.39
C ALA A 86 -11.01 -15.45 1.89
N ALA A 87 -12.09 -15.84 2.58
CA ALA A 87 -12.99 -14.87 3.22
C ALA A 87 -12.28 -14.11 4.33
N GLU A 88 -11.63 -14.78 5.26
CA GLU A 88 -10.87 -14.20 6.38
C GLU A 88 -9.69 -13.35 5.89
N ALA A 89 -8.94 -13.85 4.90
CA ALA A 89 -7.84 -13.12 4.28
C ALA A 89 -8.27 -11.83 3.57
N SER A 90 -9.57 -11.65 3.32
CA SER A 90 -10.14 -10.44 2.70
C SER A 90 -10.53 -9.35 3.72
N THR A 91 -10.32 -9.56 5.01
CA THR A 91 -10.67 -8.61 6.08
C THR A 91 -9.67 -7.45 6.18
N VAL A 92 -10.08 -6.36 6.83
CA VAL A 92 -9.21 -5.20 7.11
C VAL A 92 -8.14 -5.58 8.14
N SER A 93 -8.53 -6.33 9.17
CA SER A 93 -7.58 -6.84 10.18
C SER A 93 -6.45 -7.65 9.55
N ARG A 94 -6.78 -8.52 8.58
CA ARG A 94 -5.77 -9.34 7.89
C ARG A 94 -4.83 -8.48 7.03
N GLU A 95 -5.35 -7.52 6.29
CA GLU A 95 -4.48 -6.62 5.50
C GLU A 95 -3.53 -5.79 6.38
N ILE A 96 -3.99 -5.36 7.58
CA ILE A 96 -3.10 -4.67 8.55
C ILE A 96 -2.01 -5.64 9.05
N ALA A 97 -2.36 -6.89 9.35
CA ALA A 97 -1.39 -7.90 9.76
C ALA A 97 -0.40 -8.26 8.63
N ASP A 98 -0.84 -8.21 7.37
CA ASP A 98 0.05 -8.41 6.22
C ASP A 98 1.07 -7.27 6.09
N TRP A 99 0.66 -6.00 6.29
CA TRP A 99 1.58 -4.86 6.39
C TRP A 99 2.61 -5.06 7.50
N GLU A 100 2.17 -5.52 8.68
CA GLU A 100 3.01 -5.81 9.84
C GLU A 100 4.03 -6.89 9.50
N ALA A 101 3.61 -8.01 8.93
CA ALA A 101 4.51 -9.11 8.55
C ALA A 101 5.60 -8.68 7.55
N VAL A 102 5.25 -7.85 6.56
CA VAL A 102 6.25 -7.31 5.60
C VAL A 102 7.19 -6.31 6.27
N ALA A 103 6.66 -5.46 7.14
CA ALA A 103 7.49 -4.52 7.88
C ALA A 103 8.46 -5.26 8.82
N ASP A 104 8.01 -6.33 9.49
CA ASP A 104 8.83 -7.10 10.41
C ASP A 104 10.05 -7.75 9.73
N VAL A 105 9.86 -8.43 8.59
CA VAL A 105 10.98 -9.01 7.85
C VAL A 105 11.96 -7.96 7.32
N LEU A 106 11.44 -6.77 6.95
CA LEU A 106 12.27 -5.63 6.56
C LEU A 106 13.07 -5.07 7.75
N LEU A 107 12.42 -4.86 8.90
CA LEU A 107 13.05 -4.35 10.12
C LEU A 107 14.12 -5.30 10.67
N HIS A 108 13.90 -6.61 10.57
CA HIS A 108 14.85 -7.65 10.97
C HIS A 108 15.95 -7.91 9.93
N LYS A 109 15.91 -7.24 8.77
CA LYS A 109 16.87 -7.44 7.66
C LYS A 109 16.85 -8.87 7.07
N ASP A 110 15.69 -9.50 7.06
CA ASP A 110 15.53 -10.89 6.59
C ASP A 110 15.13 -11.00 5.10
N LEU A 111 15.12 -9.87 4.37
CA LEU A 111 14.86 -9.86 2.93
C LEU A 111 16.08 -10.36 2.13
N PRO A 112 15.85 -11.02 0.96
CA PRO A 112 16.91 -11.78 0.27
C PRO A 112 17.95 -10.92 -0.46
N LEU A 113 17.64 -9.64 -0.74
CA LEU A 113 18.51 -8.79 -1.55
C LEU A 113 19.03 -7.60 -0.74
N ALA A 114 20.34 -7.52 -0.55
CA ALA A 114 21.02 -6.37 0.05
C ALA A 114 20.34 -5.81 1.32
N ALA A 115 19.81 -6.69 2.18
CA ALA A 115 18.99 -6.32 3.34
C ALA A 115 19.70 -5.33 4.30
N SER A 116 21.04 -5.43 4.43
CA SER A 116 21.84 -4.49 5.21
C SER A 116 21.81 -3.05 4.69
N GLU A 117 21.48 -2.86 3.41
CA GLU A 117 21.40 -1.55 2.76
C GLU A 117 20.01 -0.89 2.93
N ALA A 118 18.99 -1.61 3.41
CA ALA A 118 17.71 -1.01 3.76
C ALA A 118 17.85 -0.16 5.03
N ASP A 119 17.68 1.15 4.92
CA ASP A 119 17.66 2.05 6.07
C ASP A 119 16.24 2.09 6.65
N THR A 120 16.02 1.28 7.65
CA THR A 120 14.72 1.14 8.32
C THR A 120 14.38 2.29 9.26
N SER A 121 15.34 3.17 9.59
CA SER A 121 15.07 4.42 10.29
C SER A 121 14.37 5.46 9.39
N ARG A 122 14.32 5.20 8.08
CA ARG A 122 13.66 6.00 7.05
C ARG A 122 12.63 5.15 6.28
N LEU A 123 11.82 4.39 7.02
CA LEU A 123 10.76 3.56 6.45
C LEU A 123 9.58 4.41 6.02
N SER A 124 9.12 4.23 4.78
CA SER A 124 7.92 4.85 4.25
C SER A 124 6.96 3.81 3.65
N LEU A 125 5.69 4.19 3.53
CA LEU A 125 4.65 3.36 2.93
C LEU A 125 4.03 4.09 1.73
N LEU A 126 3.66 3.31 0.70
CA LEU A 126 2.78 3.73 -0.37
C LEU A 126 1.63 2.73 -0.48
N GLY A 127 0.41 3.20 -0.25
CA GLY A 127 -0.79 2.38 -0.37
C GLY A 127 -1.76 2.94 -1.40
N HIS A 128 -2.24 2.10 -2.32
CA HIS A 128 -3.24 2.46 -3.32
C HIS A 128 -4.63 1.94 -2.92
N SER A 129 -5.65 2.77 -3.10
CA SER A 129 -7.05 2.37 -2.88
C SER A 129 -7.26 1.83 -1.46
N ARG A 130 -7.71 0.59 -1.29
CA ARG A 130 -7.86 -0.05 0.02
C ARG A 130 -6.56 -0.16 0.80
N ALA A 131 -5.43 -0.41 0.13
CA ALA A 131 -4.13 -0.42 0.80
C ALA A 131 -3.73 0.98 1.33
N GLY A 132 -4.24 2.06 0.75
CA GLY A 132 -4.13 3.39 1.34
C GLY A 132 -4.89 3.51 2.66
N THR A 133 -6.08 2.93 2.75
CA THR A 133 -6.86 2.86 3.99
C THR A 133 -6.15 2.04 5.06
N THR A 134 -5.73 0.81 4.73
CA THR A 134 -5.05 -0.08 5.69
C THR A 134 -3.64 0.42 6.03
N GLY A 135 -2.96 1.10 5.11
CA GLY A 135 -1.69 1.78 5.33
C GLY A 135 -1.79 2.93 6.35
N ILE A 136 -2.87 3.72 6.32
CA ILE A 136 -3.15 4.74 7.36
C ILE A 136 -3.31 4.07 8.73
N LEU A 137 -4.14 3.02 8.82
CA LEU A 137 -4.41 2.31 10.07
C LEU A 137 -3.15 1.65 10.63
N PHE A 138 -2.33 1.05 9.76
CA PHE A 138 -1.06 0.46 10.14
C PHE A 138 -0.06 1.52 10.60
N ALA A 139 0.14 2.60 9.85
CA ALA A 139 1.08 3.66 10.17
C ALA A 139 0.75 4.35 11.51
N ALA A 140 -0.53 4.46 11.87
CA ALA A 140 -0.95 5.05 13.15
C ALA A 140 -0.51 4.22 14.36
N GLY A 141 -0.25 2.91 14.19
CA GLY A 141 0.21 2.00 15.24
C GLY A 141 1.67 1.58 15.14
N GLN A 142 2.39 1.97 14.05
CA GLN A 142 3.75 1.50 13.78
C GLN A 142 4.76 2.66 13.84
N PRO A 143 5.51 2.80 14.95
CA PRO A 143 6.44 3.92 15.16
C PRO A 143 7.65 3.91 14.21
N ALA A 144 7.96 2.79 13.57
CA ALA A 144 9.04 2.72 12.59
C ALA A 144 8.72 3.46 11.28
N VAL A 145 7.44 3.66 10.96
CA VAL A 145 7.02 4.39 9.75
C VAL A 145 7.29 5.88 9.93
N GLN A 146 7.97 6.50 8.95
CA GLN A 146 8.38 7.89 8.97
C GLN A 146 7.66 8.75 7.94
N ALA A 147 7.04 8.17 6.92
CA ALA A 147 6.21 8.87 5.94
C ALA A 147 5.18 7.94 5.32
N LEU A 148 4.06 8.49 4.89
CA LEU A 148 2.98 7.75 4.25
C LEU A 148 2.53 8.41 2.95
N ILE A 149 2.36 7.62 1.90
CA ILE A 149 1.73 8.04 0.64
C ILE A 149 0.46 7.22 0.44
N VAL A 150 -0.61 7.90 0.10
CA VAL A 150 -1.91 7.30 -0.24
C VAL A 150 -2.28 7.71 -1.66
N TRP A 151 -2.46 6.74 -2.53
CA TRP A 151 -2.93 6.92 -3.90
C TRP A 151 -4.39 6.47 -4.00
N ASN A 152 -5.29 7.36 -4.40
CA ASN A 152 -6.71 7.06 -4.67
C ASN A 152 -7.39 6.22 -3.58
N GLY A 153 -7.15 6.58 -2.30
CA GLY A 153 -7.55 5.77 -1.15
C GLY A 153 -7.74 6.57 0.12
N GLY A 154 -7.59 5.90 1.27
CA GLY A 154 -7.68 6.53 2.59
C GLY A 154 -9.11 6.76 3.07
N GLY A 155 -10.11 6.20 2.39
CA GLY A 155 -11.50 6.25 2.86
C GLY A 155 -11.80 5.20 3.92
N SER A 156 -12.96 5.33 4.58
CA SER A 156 -13.47 4.29 5.47
C SER A 156 -13.61 2.96 4.74
N PRO A 157 -13.33 1.83 5.37
CA PRO A 157 -13.50 0.52 4.76
C PRO A 157 -14.91 0.33 4.21
N ASN A 158 -15.00 -0.33 3.05
CA ASN A 158 -16.30 -0.57 2.42
C ASN A 158 -17.04 -1.68 3.16
N ARG A 159 -18.25 -1.38 3.65
CA ARG A 159 -19.14 -2.36 4.25
C ARG A 159 -19.98 -2.99 3.14
N PRO A 160 -19.89 -4.30 2.91
CA PRO A 160 -20.77 -4.99 1.97
C PRO A 160 -22.24 -4.85 2.36
N VAL A 161 -23.09 -4.75 1.35
CA VAL A 161 -24.57 -4.73 1.52
C VAL A 161 -25.15 -5.85 0.67
N ALA A 162 -26.08 -6.61 1.23
CA ALA A 162 -26.84 -7.58 0.44
C ALA A 162 -27.73 -6.84 -0.56
N GLU A 163 -27.55 -7.15 -1.84
CA GLU A 163 -28.38 -6.62 -2.91
C GLU A 163 -29.51 -7.62 -3.25
N ASP A 164 -30.70 -7.13 -3.54
CA ASP A 164 -31.83 -7.89 -4.09
C ASP A 164 -32.20 -9.20 -3.35
N GLY A 165 -32.06 -9.22 -2.04
CA GLY A 165 -32.41 -10.40 -1.23
C GLY A 165 -31.41 -11.57 -1.36
N ARG A 166 -30.29 -11.40 -2.04
CA ARG A 166 -29.20 -12.38 -2.10
C ARG A 166 -28.57 -12.58 -0.72
N ALA A 167 -28.31 -13.81 -0.36
CA ALA A 167 -27.51 -14.09 0.84
C ALA A 167 -26.09 -13.55 0.70
N LEU A 168 -25.52 -13.03 1.78
CA LEU A 168 -24.12 -12.61 1.84
C LEU A 168 -23.19 -13.81 1.63
N SER A 169 -22.17 -13.66 0.79
CA SER A 169 -21.09 -14.63 0.65
C SER A 169 -20.27 -14.74 1.95
N LEU A 170 -19.50 -15.81 2.12
CA LEU A 170 -18.58 -15.96 3.26
C LEU A 170 -17.63 -14.77 3.39
N ARG A 171 -17.13 -14.25 2.26
CA ARG A 171 -16.25 -13.07 2.24
C ARG A 171 -16.96 -11.83 2.78
N GLU A 172 -18.18 -11.56 2.33
CA GLU A 172 -18.96 -10.41 2.79
C GLU A 172 -19.28 -10.52 4.27
N GLN A 173 -19.64 -11.71 4.74
CA GLN A 173 -19.89 -11.99 6.16
C GLN A 173 -18.60 -11.78 7.00
N ALA A 174 -17.45 -12.26 6.55
CA ALA A 174 -16.18 -12.08 7.23
C ALA A 174 -15.79 -10.60 7.32
N ILE A 175 -15.94 -9.84 6.22
CA ILE A 175 -15.66 -8.40 6.18
C ILE A 175 -16.60 -7.66 7.14
N ILE A 176 -17.91 -7.93 7.12
CA ILE A 176 -18.88 -7.29 8.02
C ILE A 176 -18.55 -7.59 9.47
N GLY A 177 -18.30 -8.86 9.80
CA GLY A 177 -17.94 -9.27 11.16
C GLY A 177 -16.65 -8.65 11.66
N ASP A 178 -15.65 -8.46 10.77
CA ASP A 178 -14.40 -7.78 11.11
C ASP A 178 -14.64 -6.28 11.37
N LEU A 179 -15.43 -5.61 10.53
CA LEU A 179 -15.78 -4.20 10.70
C LEU A 179 -16.58 -3.95 11.99
N ASP A 180 -17.49 -4.86 12.33
CA ASP A 180 -18.32 -4.72 13.56
C ASP A 180 -17.48 -4.91 14.82
N ARG A 181 -16.58 -5.89 14.83
CA ARG A 181 -15.68 -6.14 15.97
C ARG A 181 -14.63 -5.06 16.19
N ASN A 182 -14.24 -4.35 15.14
CA ASN A 182 -13.11 -3.43 15.15
C ASN A 182 -13.50 -1.99 14.76
N ALA A 183 -14.76 -1.59 14.91
CA ALA A 183 -15.28 -0.31 14.47
C ALA A 183 -14.42 0.89 14.95
N ASP A 184 -14.04 0.90 16.22
CA ASP A 184 -13.20 1.95 16.81
C ASP A 184 -11.76 1.93 16.29
N ARG A 185 -11.21 0.73 16.04
CA ARG A 185 -9.86 0.56 15.48
C ARG A 185 -9.79 1.03 14.02
N PHE A 186 -10.88 0.91 13.28
CA PHE A 186 -10.95 1.26 11.86
C PHE A 186 -11.49 2.66 11.58
N ASP A 187 -11.49 3.54 12.59
CA ASP A 187 -11.74 4.97 12.38
C ASP A 187 -10.56 5.63 11.67
N VAL A 188 -10.60 5.57 10.34
CA VAL A 188 -9.54 6.07 9.46
C VAL A 188 -9.32 7.57 9.62
N LYS A 189 -10.39 8.34 9.84
CA LYS A 189 -10.28 9.80 10.03
C LYS A 189 -9.52 10.12 11.32
N ARG A 190 -9.87 9.45 12.42
CA ARG A 190 -9.17 9.59 13.69
C ARG A 190 -7.72 9.14 13.58
N ALA A 191 -7.47 7.99 12.95
CA ALA A 191 -6.12 7.47 12.73
C ALA A 191 -5.28 8.46 11.92
N PHE A 192 -5.81 8.98 10.79
CA PHE A 192 -5.12 9.93 9.93
C PHE A 192 -4.84 11.27 10.62
N ALA A 193 -5.81 11.80 11.37
CA ALA A 193 -5.64 13.02 12.15
C ALA A 193 -4.62 12.86 13.29
N GLY A 194 -4.46 11.64 13.81
CA GLY A 194 -3.49 11.31 14.85
C GLY A 194 -2.08 11.03 14.35
N LEU A 195 -1.83 10.98 13.03
CA LEU A 195 -0.50 10.73 12.50
C LEU A 195 0.46 11.86 12.88
N SER A 196 1.54 11.51 13.56
CA SER A 196 2.66 12.41 13.86
C SER A 196 3.68 12.52 12.73
N ILE A 197 3.56 11.64 11.73
CA ILE A 197 4.41 11.59 10.55
C ILE A 197 3.78 12.37 9.39
N PRO A 198 4.59 12.91 8.44
CA PRO A 198 4.06 13.51 7.23
C PRO A 198 3.35 12.47 6.35
N ALA A 199 2.19 12.86 5.81
CA ALA A 199 1.45 12.06 4.85
C ALA A 199 1.12 12.88 3.59
N LEU A 200 1.15 12.21 2.43
CA LEU A 200 0.71 12.72 1.14
C LEU A 200 -0.48 11.89 0.64
N VAL A 201 -1.59 12.55 0.35
CA VAL A 201 -2.76 11.91 -0.28
C VAL A 201 -2.90 12.47 -1.69
N LEU A 202 -2.73 11.61 -2.70
CA LEU A 202 -2.94 11.93 -4.11
C LEU A 202 -4.24 11.31 -4.59
N GLN A 203 -5.09 12.12 -5.24
CA GLN A 203 -6.41 11.73 -5.70
C GLN A 203 -6.59 12.10 -7.17
N GLY A 204 -6.95 11.12 -8.01
CA GLY A 204 -7.39 11.36 -9.38
C GLY A 204 -8.73 12.10 -9.40
N GLU A 205 -8.85 13.15 -10.21
CA GLU A 205 -10.05 13.99 -10.26
C GLU A 205 -11.28 13.26 -10.85
N GLN A 206 -11.05 12.23 -11.67
CA GLN A 206 -12.10 11.41 -12.29
C GLN A 206 -12.34 10.08 -11.58
N ASP A 207 -11.84 9.92 -10.36
CA ASP A 207 -12.13 8.76 -9.54
C ASP A 207 -13.60 8.74 -9.09
N ASN A 208 -14.06 7.63 -8.53
CA ASN A 208 -15.45 7.52 -8.10
C ASN A 208 -15.80 8.53 -6.99
N ALA A 209 -17.07 8.99 -7.00
CA ALA A 209 -17.54 10.05 -6.10
C ALA A 209 -17.32 9.78 -4.62
N ARG A 210 -17.36 8.49 -4.20
CA ARG A 210 -17.14 8.09 -2.81
C ARG A 210 -15.70 8.36 -2.37
N LEU A 211 -14.70 8.04 -3.21
CA LEU A 211 -13.29 8.27 -2.90
C LEU A 211 -12.97 9.77 -2.92
N LEU A 212 -13.55 10.51 -3.86
CA LEU A 212 -13.43 11.97 -3.89
C LEU A 212 -13.98 12.61 -2.60
N GLU A 213 -15.14 12.15 -2.11
CA GLU A 213 -15.69 12.66 -0.84
C GLU A 213 -14.83 12.26 0.35
N HIS A 214 -14.36 11.02 0.43
CA HIS A 214 -13.43 10.60 1.49
C HIS A 214 -12.16 11.45 1.52
N ASN A 215 -11.60 11.79 0.36
CA ASN A 215 -10.43 12.66 0.29
C ASN A 215 -10.74 14.07 0.84
N ARG A 216 -11.91 14.65 0.49
CA ARG A 216 -12.36 15.93 1.03
C ARG A 216 -12.50 15.88 2.56
N GLU A 217 -13.05 14.79 3.09
CA GLU A 217 -13.20 14.61 4.53
C GLU A 217 -11.85 14.46 5.25
N LEU A 218 -10.89 13.70 4.71
CA LEU A 218 -9.54 13.62 5.26
C LEU A 218 -8.88 14.98 5.28
N ARG A 219 -9.01 15.77 4.18
CA ARG A 219 -8.46 17.12 4.09
C ARG A 219 -9.07 18.08 5.11
N LYS A 220 -10.37 18.00 5.37
CA LYS A 220 -11.03 18.78 6.43
C LYS A 220 -10.51 18.39 7.82
N THR A 221 -10.31 17.07 8.04
CA THR A 221 -9.92 16.54 9.35
C THR A 221 -8.46 16.81 9.68
N ALA A 222 -7.56 16.79 8.69
CA ALA A 222 -6.11 16.92 8.86
C ALA A 222 -5.51 17.83 7.77
N SER A 223 -5.93 19.11 7.74
CA SER A 223 -5.51 20.09 6.72
C SER A 223 -4.02 20.44 6.74
N TRP A 224 -3.29 20.04 7.76
CA TRP A 224 -1.83 20.21 7.88
C TRP A 224 -1.04 19.11 7.13
N GLN A 225 -1.69 18.05 6.70
CA GLN A 225 -1.09 17.02 5.85
C GLN A 225 -1.08 17.47 4.37
N ASN A 226 -0.37 16.74 3.52
CA ASN A 226 -0.22 17.09 2.12
C ASN A 226 -1.30 16.43 1.26
N PHE A 227 -1.94 17.21 0.40
CA PHE A 227 -2.98 16.74 -0.51
C PHE A 227 -2.71 17.25 -1.91
N GLY A 228 -2.81 16.36 -2.89
CA GLY A 228 -2.71 16.67 -4.31
C GLY A 228 -3.84 16.04 -5.12
N TYR A 229 -4.28 16.75 -6.15
CA TYR A 229 -5.19 16.22 -7.16
C TYR A 229 -4.44 16.03 -8.48
N ILE A 230 -4.70 14.92 -9.15
CA ILE A 230 -4.12 14.65 -10.47
C ILE A 230 -5.23 14.90 -11.51
N PRO A 231 -5.12 15.99 -12.29
CA PRO A 231 -6.12 16.35 -13.27
C PRO A 231 -6.35 15.23 -14.30
N GLY A 232 -7.61 14.94 -14.60
CA GLY A 232 -7.98 13.94 -15.60
C GLY A 232 -7.77 12.48 -15.19
N ALA A 233 -7.11 12.21 -14.07
CA ALA A 233 -6.80 10.86 -13.63
C ALA A 233 -8.03 10.13 -13.07
N ASP A 234 -8.17 8.87 -13.49
CA ASP A 234 -9.11 7.91 -12.89
C ASP A 234 -8.49 7.18 -11.67
N HIS A 235 -9.14 6.09 -11.24
CA HIS A 235 -8.70 5.28 -10.10
C HIS A 235 -7.33 4.62 -10.30
N ALA A 236 -6.92 4.35 -11.54
CA ALA A 236 -5.66 3.72 -11.92
C ALA A 236 -4.66 4.71 -12.56
N PHE A 237 -4.92 6.02 -12.48
CA PHE A 237 -4.15 7.06 -13.16
C PHE A 237 -4.05 6.83 -14.68
N GLY A 238 -5.13 6.35 -15.30
CA GLY A 238 -5.20 6.05 -16.73
C GLY A 238 -4.43 4.81 -17.18
N ALA A 239 -3.80 4.09 -16.26
CA ALA A 239 -3.04 2.89 -16.60
C ALA A 239 -3.96 1.67 -16.80
N SER A 240 -3.56 0.78 -17.69
CA SER A 240 -4.29 -0.44 -18.06
C SER A 240 -3.51 -1.71 -17.73
N GLU A 241 -4.18 -2.85 -17.88
CA GLU A 241 -3.58 -4.19 -17.93
C GLU A 241 -3.95 -4.83 -19.28
N PRO A 242 -3.00 -5.21 -20.13
CA PRO A 242 -1.56 -5.17 -19.91
C PRO A 242 -1.01 -3.73 -19.84
N TYR A 243 0.14 -3.57 -19.13
CA TYR A 243 0.77 -2.27 -18.96
C TYR A 243 1.52 -1.84 -20.23
N GLU A 244 1.15 -0.69 -20.77
CA GLU A 244 1.72 -0.13 -22.01
C GLU A 244 2.70 1.03 -21.76
N GLY A 245 3.05 1.29 -20.52
CA GLY A 245 3.91 2.39 -20.10
C GLY A 245 3.18 3.41 -19.23
N ALA A 246 3.93 4.34 -18.65
CA ALA A 246 3.37 5.34 -17.76
C ALA A 246 2.54 6.37 -18.53
N THR A 247 1.35 6.64 -18.05
CA THR A 247 0.51 7.76 -18.49
C THR A 247 1.03 9.08 -17.91
N ALA A 248 0.58 10.21 -18.44
CA ALA A 248 0.95 11.52 -17.90
C ALA A 248 0.47 11.69 -16.45
N GLU A 249 -0.68 11.12 -16.12
CA GLU A 249 -1.30 11.14 -14.79
C GLU A 249 -0.49 10.30 -13.79
N LEU A 250 -0.06 9.09 -14.21
CA LEU A 250 0.80 8.22 -13.40
C LEU A 250 2.17 8.86 -13.17
N GLU A 251 2.75 9.50 -14.20
CA GLU A 251 3.98 10.29 -14.07
C GLU A 251 3.85 11.38 -13.01
N GLN A 252 2.76 12.16 -13.04
CA GLN A 252 2.52 13.21 -12.06
C GLN A 252 2.40 12.63 -10.64
N ALA A 253 1.69 11.52 -10.47
CA ALA A 253 1.55 10.85 -9.18
C ALA A 253 2.90 10.34 -8.65
N PHE A 254 3.72 9.73 -9.52
CA PHE A 254 5.05 9.25 -9.17
C PHE A 254 5.99 10.41 -8.77
N GLU A 255 6.10 11.46 -9.59
CA GLU A 255 6.99 12.58 -9.32
C GLU A 255 6.60 13.36 -8.05
N ALA A 256 5.30 13.56 -7.84
CA ALA A 256 4.79 14.16 -6.59
C ALA A 256 5.18 13.32 -5.37
N SER A 257 5.06 11.99 -5.47
CA SER A 257 5.40 11.05 -4.40
C SER A 257 6.90 11.01 -4.12
N ALA A 258 7.74 10.91 -5.17
CA ALA A 258 9.19 10.90 -5.03
C ALA A 258 9.71 12.22 -4.46
N SER A 259 9.14 13.35 -4.90
CA SER A 259 9.47 14.67 -4.36
C SER A 259 9.08 14.77 -2.89
N PHE A 260 7.86 14.34 -2.52
CA PHE A 260 7.39 14.34 -1.14
C PHE A 260 8.33 13.54 -0.23
N LEU A 261 8.69 12.31 -0.56
CA LEU A 261 9.57 11.47 0.27
C LEU A 261 10.95 12.09 0.48
N ARG A 262 11.51 12.76 -0.52
CA ARG A 262 12.80 13.45 -0.41
C ARG A 262 12.81 14.54 0.67
N PHE A 263 11.66 15.19 0.92
CA PHE A 263 11.54 16.26 1.92
C PHE A 263 10.97 15.75 3.26
N ALA A 264 10.15 14.71 3.22
CA ALA A 264 9.45 14.17 4.38
C ALA A 264 10.32 13.26 5.23
N LEU A 265 11.24 12.50 4.60
CA LEU A 265 12.11 11.57 5.33
C LEU A 265 13.28 12.30 6.01
N PRO A 266 13.73 11.84 7.19
CA PRO A 266 14.94 12.34 7.83
C PRO A 266 16.14 12.30 6.89
N LYS A 267 17.03 13.25 7.02
CA LYS A 267 18.33 13.21 6.31
C LYS A 267 19.19 12.08 6.87
N ALA A 268 19.95 11.42 6.00
CA ALA A 268 20.91 10.39 6.39
C ALA A 268 22.00 10.93 7.29
#